data_552e8954fe4f570ce73602054e5bf92f
#
_entry.id   552e8954fe4f570ce73602054e5bf92f
#
_cell.length_a   1.000
_cell.length_b   1.000
_cell.length_c   1.000
_cell.angle_alpha   90.00
_cell.angle_beta   90.00
_cell.angle_gamma   90.00
#
_symmetry.space_group_name_H-M   'P 1'
#
loop_
_entity.id
_entity.type
_entity.pdbx_description
1 polymer ?
#
loop_
_entity_poly.entity_id
_entity_poly.type
_entity_poly.pdbx_seq_one_letter_code
_entity_poly.pdbx_strand_id
1 'polypeptide(L)'
;MQLGLTFPLQRKLKIKSVPYGTPLERLFCWDLHCITLRGQGSLLLVHCVSRYTIVACGVSGLEWARLPDFALEQIWAGLLDAGLPEQTVTDYLRKAGGPELTRTHGRREVAFLNRAWDDVLALDFTVDTAIVRQPLLEQAVNSITCRCAGFEGRETAKQFLYRSFQII
;
A
#
# COMPACT_ATOMS: atom_id res chain seq x y z
N MET A 1 6.56 10.26 -5.61
CA MET A 1 5.76 9.02 -5.38
C MET A 1 4.33 9.24 -5.78
N GLN A 2 3.68 8.31 -6.44
CA GLN A 2 2.24 8.44 -6.75
C GLN A 2 1.39 7.56 -5.82
N LEU A 3 0.35 8.18 -5.26
CA LEU A 3 -0.62 7.56 -4.37
C LEU A 3 -1.97 7.53 -5.08
N GLY A 4 -2.31 6.39 -5.69
CA GLY A 4 -3.53 6.19 -6.45
C GLY A 4 -4.74 5.98 -5.54
N LEU A 5 -5.73 6.86 -5.61
CA LEU A 5 -6.90 6.81 -4.75
C LEU A 5 -8.07 6.10 -5.43
N THR A 6 -8.65 5.09 -4.78
CA THR A 6 -9.92 4.50 -5.21
C THR A 6 -11.07 5.50 -5.07
N PHE A 7 -12.15 5.33 -5.84
CA PHE A 7 -13.34 6.19 -5.74
C PHE A 7 -13.96 6.24 -4.33
N PRO A 8 -14.07 5.12 -3.57
CA PRO A 8 -14.53 5.19 -2.19
C PRO A 8 -13.64 6.06 -1.30
N LEU A 9 -12.32 5.98 -1.46
CA LEU A 9 -11.39 6.80 -0.69
C LEU A 9 -11.48 8.28 -1.08
N GLN A 10 -11.58 8.61 -2.37
CA GLN A 10 -11.81 9.99 -2.83
C GLN A 10 -13.08 10.58 -2.22
N ARG A 11 -14.19 9.81 -2.19
CA ARG A 11 -15.46 10.23 -1.56
C ARG A 11 -15.30 10.47 -0.05
N LYS A 12 -14.60 9.57 0.65
CA LYS A 12 -14.31 9.73 2.09
C LYS A 12 -13.54 11.02 2.37
N LEU A 13 -12.56 11.34 1.53
CA LEU A 13 -11.74 12.55 1.65
C LEU A 13 -12.41 13.81 1.07
N LYS A 14 -13.62 13.69 0.50
CA LYS A 14 -14.34 14.78 -0.18
C LYS A 14 -13.56 15.40 -1.35
N ILE A 15 -12.69 14.63 -1.99
CA ILE A 15 -11.94 15.05 -3.18
C ILE A 15 -12.83 14.80 -4.41
N LYS A 16 -13.12 15.86 -5.19
CA LYS A 16 -14.01 15.75 -6.35
C LYS A 16 -13.37 14.99 -7.50
N SER A 17 -12.10 15.23 -7.77
CA SER A 17 -11.32 14.48 -8.75
C SER A 17 -9.83 14.55 -8.46
N VAL A 18 -9.11 13.53 -8.86
CA VAL A 18 -7.65 13.49 -8.86
C VAL A 18 -7.14 13.30 -10.28
N PRO A 19 -5.97 13.85 -10.64
CA PRO A 19 -5.36 13.67 -11.96
C PRO A 19 -4.92 12.22 -12.18
N TYR A 20 -4.54 11.89 -13.41
CA TYR A 20 -3.89 10.61 -13.72
C TYR A 20 -2.45 10.54 -13.20
N GLY A 21 -1.88 11.66 -12.83
CA GLY A 21 -0.48 11.79 -12.45
C GLY A 21 0.45 11.93 -13.66
N THR A 22 1.68 12.36 -13.40
CA THR A 22 2.75 12.38 -14.40
C THR A 22 3.26 10.95 -14.66
N PRO A 23 3.81 10.63 -15.85
CA PRO A 23 4.42 9.33 -16.07
C PRO A 23 5.51 9.04 -15.03
N LEU A 24 5.35 7.94 -14.29
CA LEU A 24 6.27 7.49 -13.27
C LEU A 24 6.40 5.96 -13.33
N GLU A 25 7.57 5.43 -12.98
CA GLU A 25 7.76 3.98 -12.89
C GLU A 25 6.81 3.40 -11.84
N ARG A 26 6.18 2.26 -12.16
CA ARG A 26 5.25 1.58 -11.25
C ARG A 26 5.85 1.21 -9.90
N LEU A 27 7.17 1.09 -9.85
CA LEU A 27 7.93 0.87 -8.63
C LEU A 27 7.68 1.97 -7.57
N PHE A 28 7.42 3.21 -8.00
CA PHE A 28 7.16 4.35 -7.11
C PHE A 28 5.67 4.65 -6.95
N CYS A 29 4.81 3.68 -7.27
CA CYS A 29 3.36 3.84 -7.24
C CYS A 29 2.72 2.88 -6.22
N TRP A 30 1.78 3.42 -5.44
CA TRP A 30 0.96 2.69 -4.47
C TRP A 30 -0.50 3.03 -4.70
N ASP A 31 -1.37 2.02 -4.70
CA ASP A 31 -2.83 2.25 -4.72
C ASP A 31 -3.41 2.13 -3.32
N LEU A 32 -4.28 3.08 -2.96
CA LEU A 32 -4.83 3.29 -1.64
C LEU A 32 -6.35 3.08 -1.64
N HIS A 33 -6.83 2.39 -0.61
CA HIS A 33 -8.27 2.16 -0.40
C HIS A 33 -8.65 2.31 1.07
N CYS A 34 -9.85 2.83 1.34
CA CYS A 34 -10.42 2.83 2.68
C CYS A 34 -11.27 1.57 2.90
N ILE A 35 -10.99 0.88 3.98
CA ILE A 35 -11.70 -0.34 4.40
C ILE A 35 -12.18 -0.19 5.84
N THR A 36 -12.98 -1.14 6.31
CA THR A 36 -13.34 -1.24 7.73
C THR A 36 -12.81 -2.56 8.28
N LEU A 37 -12.01 -2.48 9.34
CA LEU A 37 -11.48 -3.61 10.08
C LEU A 37 -11.91 -3.52 11.53
N ARG A 38 -12.53 -4.58 12.06
CA ARG A 38 -13.02 -4.63 13.44
C ARG A 38 -13.85 -3.39 13.83
N GLY A 39 -14.66 -2.87 12.89
CA GLY A 39 -15.47 -1.67 13.09
C GLY A 39 -14.73 -0.34 13.00
N GLN A 40 -13.42 -0.35 12.76
CA GLN A 40 -12.58 0.85 12.65
C GLN A 40 -12.27 1.21 11.20
N GLY A 41 -12.35 2.50 10.87
CA GLY A 41 -11.94 3.01 9.56
C GLY A 41 -10.44 2.83 9.36
N SER A 42 -10.06 2.12 8.31
CA SER A 42 -8.68 1.66 8.08
C SER A 42 -8.22 2.01 6.67
N LEU A 43 -6.91 2.15 6.48
CA LEU A 43 -6.27 2.40 5.21
C LEU A 43 -5.54 1.15 4.74
N LEU A 44 -5.80 0.74 3.50
CA LEU A 44 -5.09 -0.28 2.78
C LEU A 44 -4.19 0.38 1.73
N LEU A 45 -2.90 0.05 1.72
CA LEU A 45 -1.94 0.51 0.73
C LEU A 45 -1.35 -0.71 0.03
N VAL A 46 -1.36 -0.72 -1.30
CA VAL A 46 -0.88 -1.85 -2.10
C VAL A 46 0.12 -1.36 -3.15
N HIS A 47 1.32 -1.94 -3.13
CA HIS A 47 2.39 -1.60 -4.06
C HIS A 47 2.07 -2.09 -5.48
N CYS A 48 2.14 -1.21 -6.47
CA CYS A 48 1.67 -1.47 -7.84
C CYS A 48 2.50 -2.52 -8.61
N VAL A 49 3.71 -2.84 -8.17
CA VAL A 49 4.56 -3.86 -8.81
C VAL A 49 4.47 -5.20 -8.09
N SER A 50 4.69 -5.23 -6.78
CA SER A 50 4.85 -6.46 -6.00
C SER A 50 3.58 -6.94 -5.31
N ARG A 51 2.50 -6.13 -5.32
CA ARG A 51 1.32 -6.37 -4.51
C ARG A 51 1.59 -6.36 -2.99
N TYR A 52 2.78 -5.89 -2.56
CA TYR A 52 3.06 -5.76 -1.14
C TYR A 52 2.03 -4.87 -0.47
N THR A 53 1.49 -5.34 0.65
CA THR A 53 0.31 -4.78 1.29
C THR A 53 0.68 -4.25 2.67
N ILE A 54 0.27 -3.01 2.95
CA ILE A 54 0.41 -2.33 4.24
C ILE A 54 -0.99 -1.98 4.74
N VAL A 55 -1.22 -2.10 6.04
CA VAL A 55 -2.52 -1.88 6.67
C VAL A 55 -2.38 -0.97 7.89
N ALA A 56 -3.12 0.14 7.88
CA ALA A 56 -3.29 0.99 9.06
C ALA A 56 -4.73 0.89 9.56
N CYS A 57 -4.91 0.39 10.80
CA CYS A 57 -6.22 0.22 11.43
C CYS A 57 -6.53 1.41 12.35
N GLY A 58 -7.80 1.84 12.42
CA GLY A 58 -8.23 2.91 13.33
C GLY A 58 -7.66 4.28 12.95
N VAL A 59 -7.57 4.58 11.66
CA VAL A 59 -7.05 5.86 11.15
C VAL A 59 -7.91 7.02 11.63
N SER A 60 -7.32 7.95 12.36
CA SER A 60 -7.98 9.11 12.96
C SER A 60 -8.37 10.17 11.92
N GLY A 61 -9.26 11.10 12.30
CA GLY A 61 -9.64 12.22 11.44
C GLY A 61 -8.46 13.10 11.03
N LEU A 62 -7.47 13.28 11.93
CA LEU A 62 -6.25 14.05 11.66
C LEU A 62 -5.37 13.34 10.61
N GLU A 63 -5.20 12.03 10.71
CA GLU A 63 -4.43 11.23 9.76
C GLU A 63 -5.11 11.21 8.38
N TRP A 64 -6.45 11.09 8.32
CA TRP A 64 -7.17 11.25 7.06
C TRP A 64 -6.98 12.63 6.44
N ALA A 65 -6.91 13.70 7.25
CA ALA A 65 -6.72 15.07 6.75
C ALA A 65 -5.32 15.30 6.17
N ARG A 66 -4.31 14.55 6.65
CA ARG A 66 -2.92 14.62 6.14
C ARG A 66 -2.52 13.33 5.41
N LEU A 67 -3.45 12.68 4.71
CA LEU A 67 -3.25 11.37 4.09
C LEU A 67 -1.94 11.22 3.29
N PRO A 68 -1.47 12.19 2.48
CA PRO A 68 -0.22 12.01 1.74
C PRO A 68 0.98 11.75 2.65
N ASP A 69 1.15 12.53 3.72
CA ASP A 69 2.25 12.37 4.67
C ASP A 69 2.08 11.09 5.49
N PHE A 70 0.87 10.84 5.98
CA PHE A 70 0.55 9.62 6.71
C PHE A 70 0.83 8.36 5.88
N ALA A 71 0.47 8.35 4.59
CA ALA A 71 0.76 7.23 3.71
C ALA A 71 2.27 7.00 3.53
N LEU A 72 3.07 8.08 3.39
CA LEU A 72 4.53 7.97 3.33
C LEU A 72 5.13 7.38 4.62
N GLU A 73 4.64 7.81 5.79
CA GLU A 73 5.05 7.26 7.09
C GLU A 73 4.75 5.75 7.17
N GLN A 74 3.56 5.34 6.70
CA GLN A 74 3.18 3.92 6.69
C GLN A 74 4.04 3.11 5.70
N ILE A 75 4.31 3.65 4.50
CA ILE A 75 5.17 3.01 3.50
C ILE A 75 6.58 2.86 4.03
N TRP A 76 7.16 3.92 4.60
CA TRP A 76 8.51 3.87 5.19
C TRP A 76 8.62 2.77 6.26
N ALA A 77 7.72 2.80 7.24
CA ALA A 77 7.71 1.82 8.31
C ALA A 77 7.43 0.39 7.80
N GLY A 78 6.47 0.21 6.84
CA GLY A 78 6.15 -1.09 6.26
C GLY A 78 7.29 -1.71 5.46
N LEU A 79 8.08 -0.91 4.76
CA LEU A 79 9.27 -1.37 4.05
C LEU A 79 10.39 -1.80 5.01
N LEU A 80 10.56 -1.11 6.15
CA LEU A 80 11.49 -1.54 7.21
C LEU A 80 11.02 -2.85 7.85
N ASP A 81 9.74 -2.98 8.18
CA ASP A 81 9.17 -4.22 8.74
C ASP A 81 9.24 -5.39 7.74
N ALA A 82 9.21 -5.10 6.44
CA ALA A 82 9.53 -6.10 5.42
C ALA A 82 10.97 -6.61 5.52
N GLY A 83 11.87 -5.89 6.17
CA GLY A 83 13.29 -6.22 6.35
C GLY A 83 14.19 -5.58 5.29
N LEU A 84 13.72 -4.55 4.57
CA LEU A 84 14.60 -3.78 3.70
C LEU A 84 15.54 -2.91 4.54
N PRO A 85 16.82 -2.77 4.15
CA PRO A 85 17.76 -1.88 4.83
C PRO A 85 17.26 -0.44 4.82
N GLU A 86 17.44 0.28 5.94
CA GLU A 86 16.99 1.67 6.09
C GLU A 86 17.55 2.59 4.97
N GLN A 87 18.82 2.40 4.60
CA GLN A 87 19.42 3.15 3.50
C GLN A 87 18.68 2.91 2.17
N THR A 88 18.30 1.66 1.89
CA THR A 88 17.52 1.30 0.68
C THR A 88 16.16 1.98 0.68
N VAL A 89 15.46 1.99 1.82
CA VAL A 89 14.15 2.64 1.96
C VAL A 89 14.29 4.16 1.79
N THR A 90 15.30 4.76 2.39
CA THR A 90 15.59 6.20 2.27
C THR A 90 15.88 6.58 0.82
N ASP A 91 16.72 5.80 0.13
CA ASP A 91 17.03 6.04 -1.29
C ASP A 91 15.82 5.85 -2.20
N TYR A 92 14.98 4.86 -1.91
CA TYR A 92 13.72 4.65 -2.60
C TYR A 92 12.78 5.87 -2.47
N LEU A 93 12.54 6.36 -1.24
CA LEU A 93 11.68 7.52 -1.01
C LEU A 93 12.25 8.79 -1.65
N ARG A 94 13.56 8.99 -1.60
CA ARG A 94 14.22 10.12 -2.26
C ARG A 94 14.04 10.08 -3.78
N LYS A 95 14.23 8.90 -4.42
CA LYS A 95 14.01 8.71 -5.86
C LYS A 95 12.53 8.87 -6.25
N ALA A 96 11.63 8.37 -5.42
CA ALA A 96 10.19 8.48 -5.63
C ALA A 96 9.68 9.93 -5.59
N GLY A 97 10.39 10.83 -4.91
CA GLY A 97 9.99 12.22 -4.71
C GLY A 97 8.78 12.39 -3.79
N GLY A 98 8.28 13.61 -3.69
CA GLY A 98 7.11 13.94 -2.87
C GLY A 98 5.83 13.18 -3.28
N PRO A 99 4.85 13.05 -2.35
CA PRO A 99 3.61 12.33 -2.64
C PRO A 99 2.69 13.15 -3.56
N GLU A 100 2.23 12.53 -4.64
CA GLU A 100 1.24 13.06 -5.57
C GLU A 100 -0.03 12.19 -5.49
N LEU A 101 -1.18 12.79 -5.19
CA LEU A 101 -2.47 12.08 -5.20
C LEU A 101 -2.96 11.94 -6.64
N THR A 102 -3.21 10.70 -7.07
CA THR A 102 -3.62 10.38 -8.44
C THR A 102 -4.83 9.45 -8.47
N ARG A 103 -5.34 9.17 -9.67
CA ARG A 103 -6.20 8.00 -9.89
C ARG A 103 -5.40 6.72 -9.71
N THR A 104 -6.09 5.61 -9.43
CA THR A 104 -5.47 4.28 -9.41
C THR A 104 -4.76 3.96 -10.73
N HIS A 105 -3.71 3.16 -10.64
CA HIS A 105 -2.73 2.99 -11.72
C HIS A 105 -3.14 2.01 -12.82
N GLY A 106 -4.37 1.53 -12.80
CA GLY A 106 -4.93 0.71 -13.88
C GLY A 106 -5.70 -0.51 -13.39
N ARG A 107 -6.26 -1.27 -14.34
CA ARG A 107 -7.11 -2.45 -14.03
C ARG A 107 -6.37 -3.54 -13.28
N ARG A 108 -5.09 -3.74 -13.60
CA ARG A 108 -4.24 -4.75 -12.97
C ARG A 108 -3.96 -4.39 -11.51
N GLU A 109 -3.61 -3.15 -11.25
CA GLU A 109 -3.31 -2.62 -9.93
C GLU A 109 -4.56 -2.62 -9.04
N VAL A 110 -5.71 -2.28 -9.61
CA VAL A 110 -7.02 -2.41 -8.93
C VAL A 110 -7.34 -3.89 -8.61
N ALA A 111 -7.01 -4.82 -9.49
CA ALA A 111 -7.16 -6.25 -9.19
C ALA A 111 -6.22 -6.71 -8.06
N PHE A 112 -4.99 -6.18 -7.99
CA PHE A 112 -4.09 -6.42 -6.86
C PHE A 112 -4.68 -5.90 -5.55
N LEU A 113 -5.21 -4.70 -5.57
CA LEU A 113 -5.83 -4.07 -4.41
C LEU A 113 -7.06 -4.84 -3.92
N ASN A 114 -7.96 -5.26 -4.82
CA ASN A 114 -9.13 -6.05 -4.47
C ASN A 114 -8.74 -7.40 -3.84
N ARG A 115 -7.73 -8.07 -4.40
CA ARG A 115 -7.25 -9.33 -3.84
C ARG A 115 -6.56 -9.13 -2.49
N ALA A 116 -5.78 -8.07 -2.32
CA ALA A 116 -5.18 -7.73 -1.04
C ALA A 116 -6.26 -7.44 0.02
N TRP A 117 -7.35 -6.78 -0.36
CA TRP A 117 -8.49 -6.54 0.51
C TRP A 117 -9.15 -7.86 0.95
N ASP A 118 -9.43 -8.79 0.02
CA ASP A 118 -9.96 -10.11 0.34
C ASP A 118 -9.04 -10.87 1.32
N ASP A 119 -7.72 -10.86 1.07
CA ASP A 119 -6.74 -11.53 1.93
C ASP A 119 -6.68 -10.89 3.34
N VAL A 120 -6.76 -9.57 3.44
CA VAL A 120 -6.83 -8.83 4.71
C VAL A 120 -8.09 -9.17 5.49
N LEU A 121 -9.24 -9.22 4.83
CA LEU A 121 -10.51 -9.58 5.49
C LEU A 121 -10.51 -11.04 5.98
N ALA A 122 -9.92 -11.95 5.22
CA ALA A 122 -9.80 -13.36 5.61
C ALA A 122 -8.91 -13.57 6.86
N LEU A 123 -8.01 -12.62 7.13
CA LEU A 123 -7.04 -12.66 8.24
C LEU A 123 -7.34 -11.61 9.32
N ASP A 124 -8.50 -11.01 9.34
CA ASP A 124 -8.86 -9.89 10.23
C ASP A 124 -8.81 -10.27 11.72
N PHE A 125 -8.84 -11.57 12.04
CA PHE A 125 -8.66 -12.08 13.40
C PHE A 125 -7.27 -11.77 13.99
N THR A 126 -6.29 -11.42 13.17
CA THR A 126 -4.95 -11.01 13.61
C THR A 126 -4.83 -9.50 13.87
N VAL A 127 -5.90 -8.72 13.61
CA VAL A 127 -5.91 -7.27 13.82
C VAL A 127 -5.85 -6.94 15.30
N ASP A 128 -4.90 -6.10 15.68
CA ASP A 128 -4.82 -5.47 16.99
C ASP A 128 -5.40 -4.04 16.88
N THR A 129 -6.56 -3.82 17.49
CA THR A 129 -7.25 -2.53 17.45
C THR A 129 -6.63 -1.46 18.35
N ALA A 130 -5.65 -1.80 19.18
CA ALA A 130 -4.92 -0.88 20.03
C ALA A 130 -3.78 -0.13 19.32
N ILE A 131 -3.37 -0.63 18.15
CA ILE A 131 -2.28 -0.06 17.37
C ILE A 131 -2.71 0.26 15.94
N VAL A 132 -2.17 1.33 15.37
CA VAL A 132 -2.50 1.73 14.00
C VAL A 132 -1.85 0.79 13.00
N ARG A 133 -0.54 0.57 13.08
CA ARG A 133 0.17 -0.37 12.21
C ARG A 133 -0.15 -1.82 12.58
N GLN A 134 -0.27 -2.67 11.55
CA GLN A 134 -0.69 -4.06 11.71
C GLN A 134 0.39 -5.06 11.24
N PRO A 135 1.59 -5.11 11.87
CA PRO A 135 2.72 -5.88 11.36
C PRO A 135 2.44 -7.39 11.28
N LEU A 136 1.68 -7.96 12.21
CA LEU A 136 1.31 -9.39 12.17
C LEU A 136 0.37 -9.71 11.01
N LEU A 137 -0.65 -8.87 10.79
CA LEU A 137 -1.55 -8.99 9.64
C LEU A 137 -0.78 -8.81 8.33
N GLU A 138 0.07 -7.80 8.24
CA GLU A 138 0.89 -7.53 7.06
C GLU A 138 1.83 -8.71 6.75
N GLN A 139 2.49 -9.29 7.76
CA GLN A 139 3.32 -10.47 7.60
C GLN A 139 2.53 -11.65 7.04
N ALA A 140 1.34 -11.91 7.57
CA ALA A 140 0.48 -13.00 7.13
C ALA A 140 0.00 -12.79 5.68
N VAL A 141 -0.54 -11.60 5.35
CA VAL A 141 -1.01 -11.27 3.99
C VAL A 141 0.12 -11.33 2.98
N ASN A 142 1.28 -10.75 3.29
CA ASN A 142 2.42 -10.70 2.37
C ASN A 142 3.18 -12.02 2.24
N SER A 143 2.82 -13.03 3.03
CA SER A 143 3.31 -14.42 2.90
C SER A 143 2.42 -15.29 2.00
N ILE A 144 1.26 -14.81 1.56
CA ILE A 144 0.38 -15.53 0.64
C ILE A 144 1.03 -15.58 -0.75
N THR A 145 1.11 -16.79 -1.32
CA THR A 145 1.65 -17.00 -2.67
C THR A 145 0.72 -16.43 -3.72
N CYS A 146 1.24 -15.58 -4.58
CA CYS A 146 0.50 -14.92 -5.64
C CYS A 146 1.28 -14.88 -6.97
N ARG A 147 0.69 -14.28 -8.00
CA ARG A 147 1.36 -13.91 -9.24
C ARG A 147 1.39 -12.39 -9.35
N CYS A 148 2.50 -11.83 -9.81
CA CYS A 148 2.62 -10.42 -10.16
C CYS A 148 3.09 -10.26 -11.60
N ALA A 149 2.49 -9.32 -12.32
CA ALA A 149 2.86 -9.06 -13.71
C ALA A 149 4.29 -8.50 -13.78
N GLY A 150 5.06 -8.96 -14.76
CA GLY A 150 6.48 -8.62 -14.88
C GLY A 150 7.43 -9.58 -14.16
N PHE A 151 6.88 -10.56 -13.43
CA PHE A 151 7.64 -11.62 -12.79
C PHE A 151 7.17 -12.99 -13.26
N GLU A 152 8.10 -13.91 -13.43
CA GLU A 152 7.78 -15.31 -13.73
C GLU A 152 7.43 -16.07 -12.45
N GLY A 153 6.51 -17.03 -12.57
CA GLY A 153 6.18 -17.95 -11.49
C GLY A 153 5.18 -17.42 -10.46
N ARG A 154 5.20 -18.05 -9.31
CA ARG A 154 4.39 -17.71 -8.12
C ARG A 154 5.32 -17.58 -6.92
N GLU A 155 5.28 -16.45 -6.28
CA GLU A 155 6.04 -16.12 -5.08
C GLU A 155 5.15 -15.35 -4.10
N THR A 156 5.66 -15.06 -2.91
CA THR A 156 4.95 -14.20 -1.97
C THR A 156 5.08 -12.73 -2.38
N ALA A 157 4.13 -11.88 -1.97
CA ALA A 157 4.22 -10.44 -2.22
C ALA A 157 5.52 -9.84 -1.66
N LYS A 158 5.98 -10.35 -0.51
CA LYS A 158 7.26 -9.98 0.08
C LYS A 158 8.46 -10.32 -0.82
N GLN A 159 8.49 -11.51 -1.43
CA GLN A 159 9.56 -11.91 -2.36
C GLN A 159 9.57 -11.04 -3.62
N PHE A 160 8.39 -10.76 -4.19
CA PHE A 160 8.27 -9.82 -5.31
C PHE A 160 8.72 -8.40 -4.94
N LEU A 161 8.45 -7.94 -3.71
CA LEU A 161 8.97 -6.67 -3.22
C LEU A 161 10.49 -6.66 -3.27
N TYR A 162 11.17 -7.64 -2.68
CA TYR A 162 12.64 -7.72 -2.71
C TYR A 162 13.19 -7.72 -4.13
N ARG A 163 12.60 -8.49 -5.04
CA ARG A 163 13.02 -8.53 -6.45
C ARG A 163 12.85 -7.18 -7.15
N SER A 164 11.76 -6.45 -6.86
CA SER A 164 11.54 -5.12 -7.43
C SER A 164 12.56 -4.08 -6.94
N PHE A 165 13.08 -4.24 -5.73
CA PHE A 165 14.10 -3.36 -5.17
C PHE A 165 15.53 -3.69 -5.61
N GLN A 166 15.79 -4.89 -6.15
CA GLN A 166 17.11 -5.25 -6.72
C GLN A 166 17.39 -4.55 -8.06
N ILE A 167 16.40 -3.90 -8.64
CA ILE A 167 16.49 -3.21 -9.94
C ILE A 167 16.82 -1.71 -9.77
N ILE A 168 16.85 -1.21 -8.53
CA ILE A 168 17.15 0.19 -8.18
C ILE A 168 18.65 0.38 -7.92
#